data_c68f6313613e70169afb1dae8a14fa87
#
_entry.id   c68f6313613e70169afb1dae8a14fa87
#
_cell.length_a   1.000
_cell.length_b   1.000
_cell.length_c   1.000
_cell.angle_alpha   90.00
_cell.angle_beta   90.00
_cell.angle_gamma   90.00
#
_symmetry.space_group_name_H-M   'P 1'
#
loop_
_entity.id
_entity.type
_entity.pdbx_description
1 polymer ?
#
loop_
_entity_poly.entity_id
_entity_poly.type
_entity_poly.pdbx_seq_one_letter_code
_entity_poly.pdbx_strand_id
1 'polypeptide(L)'
;FLFVADDCMYEAFDWRDPFVFKNEEEGNYWMLLAARKKGGGAHRGGCTALCKSRDLVNWTCEEPFYAPEMYVTMECPEVFRMGSWWYLVFSTFSDRFTTHYRMAKTLDGPWEIPKDDVFDTRADYAIKTASDGQRRFAFGWIASKAGNSDYGPWEWGGTMVAHEIVQEEDGILRVKPTEAMKNFYDQVWPVKDLCYYHCTAKEE
;
A
#
# COMPACT_ATOMS: atom_id res chain seq x y z
N PHE A 1 20.34 -13.97 -10.57
CA PHE A 1 20.30 -13.75 -9.12
C PHE A 1 19.00 -14.34 -8.59
N LEU A 2 19.08 -15.23 -7.60
CA LEU A 2 17.94 -15.82 -6.91
C LEU A 2 18.06 -15.48 -5.42
N PHE A 3 17.04 -14.83 -4.87
CA PHE A 3 16.96 -14.50 -3.45
C PHE A 3 15.76 -15.23 -2.86
N VAL A 4 16.00 -16.13 -1.95
CA VAL A 4 14.99 -16.96 -1.30
C VAL A 4 14.76 -16.50 0.15
N ALA A 5 13.59 -16.82 0.69
CA ALA A 5 13.28 -16.53 2.08
C ALA A 5 14.25 -17.24 3.03
N ASP A 6 14.58 -16.56 4.13
CA ASP A 6 15.26 -17.20 5.26
C ASP A 6 14.25 -18.13 5.97
N ASP A 7 14.51 -19.43 5.93
CA ASP A 7 13.62 -20.46 6.43
C ASP A 7 13.56 -20.56 7.96
N CYS A 8 14.35 -19.78 8.67
CA CYS A 8 14.26 -19.63 10.12
C CYS A 8 13.18 -18.61 10.53
N MET A 9 13.03 -17.54 9.73
CA MET A 9 12.15 -16.40 10.05
C MET A 9 10.88 -16.36 9.21
N TYR A 10 10.98 -16.79 7.95
CA TYR A 10 9.90 -16.61 6.97
C TYR A 10 9.48 -17.94 6.35
N GLU A 11 8.23 -18.03 5.92
CA GLU A 11 7.75 -19.14 5.11
C GLU A 11 8.35 -19.07 3.70
N ALA A 12 8.54 -20.21 3.04
CA ALA A 12 9.14 -20.29 1.71
C ALA A 12 8.22 -19.75 0.59
N PHE A 13 6.98 -19.50 0.87
CA PHE A 13 5.97 -18.95 -0.06
C PHE A 13 5.57 -17.53 0.34
N ASP A 14 4.89 -16.81 -0.56
CA ASP A 14 4.56 -15.38 -0.40
C ASP A 14 5.80 -14.48 -0.25
N TRP A 15 6.91 -14.85 -0.86
CA TRP A 15 8.16 -14.10 -0.87
C TRP A 15 8.30 -13.38 -2.20
N ARG A 16 7.84 -12.10 -2.26
CA ARG A 16 7.73 -11.33 -3.51
C ARG A 16 7.68 -9.83 -3.29
N ASP A 17 7.51 -9.08 -4.38
CA ASP A 17 7.27 -7.64 -4.44
C ASP A 17 8.38 -6.82 -3.75
N PRO A 18 9.66 -6.99 -4.13
CA PRO A 18 10.75 -6.28 -3.48
C PRO A 18 10.67 -4.77 -3.73
N PHE A 19 10.80 -4.00 -2.65
CA PHE A 19 10.99 -2.56 -2.66
C PHE A 19 12.32 -2.22 -2.02
N VAL A 20 13.25 -1.68 -2.80
CA VAL A 20 14.62 -1.37 -2.34
C VAL A 20 14.80 0.13 -2.23
N PHE A 21 15.36 0.58 -1.12
CA PHE A 21 15.72 1.97 -0.90
C PHE A 21 17.01 2.07 -0.09
N LYS A 22 17.64 3.23 -0.15
CA LYS A 22 18.81 3.53 0.67
C LYS A 22 18.36 4.11 2.01
N ASN A 23 18.77 3.48 3.08
CA ASN A 23 18.65 4.06 4.42
C ASN A 23 19.86 4.98 4.65
N GLU A 24 19.63 6.28 4.58
CA GLU A 24 20.71 7.27 4.70
C GLU A 24 21.30 7.34 6.13
N GLU A 25 20.51 6.98 7.15
CA GLU A 25 20.96 6.98 8.55
C GLU A 25 21.94 5.82 8.83
N GLU A 26 21.65 4.64 8.30
CA GLU A 26 22.54 3.48 8.43
C GLU A 26 23.59 3.39 7.32
N GLY A 27 23.43 4.14 6.23
CA GLY A 27 24.33 4.13 5.09
C GLY A 27 24.32 2.84 4.27
N ASN A 28 23.26 2.04 4.37
CA ASN A 28 23.07 0.77 3.68
C ASN A 28 21.76 0.76 2.88
N TYR A 29 21.50 -0.32 2.17
CA TYR A 29 20.26 -0.54 1.42
C TYR A 29 19.33 -1.45 2.20
N TRP A 30 18.07 -1.09 2.23
CA TRP A 30 16.99 -1.89 2.79
C TRP A 30 16.10 -2.40 1.68
N MET A 31 15.64 -3.62 1.80
CA MET A 31 14.67 -4.23 0.91
C MET A 31 13.48 -4.71 1.75
N LEU A 32 12.32 -4.22 1.42
CA LEU A 32 11.05 -4.68 1.96
C LEU A 32 10.44 -5.69 0.98
N LEU A 33 9.84 -6.76 1.51
CA LEU A 33 9.16 -7.78 0.70
C LEU A 33 7.84 -8.16 1.34
N ALA A 34 6.88 -8.52 0.51
CA ALA A 34 5.72 -9.28 0.94
C ALA A 34 6.19 -10.66 1.42
N ALA A 35 5.82 -11.03 2.63
CA ALA A 35 6.26 -12.28 3.25
C ALA A 35 5.24 -12.81 4.25
N ARG A 36 5.53 -14.00 4.75
CA ARG A 36 4.80 -14.59 5.87
C ARG A 36 5.79 -14.99 6.96
N LYS A 37 5.48 -14.60 8.19
CA LYS A 37 6.30 -14.97 9.36
C LYS A 37 6.18 -16.48 9.60
N LYS A 38 7.31 -17.12 9.85
CA LYS A 38 7.39 -18.55 10.20
C LYS A 38 6.56 -18.85 11.44
N GLY A 39 5.72 -19.88 11.36
CA GLY A 39 4.82 -20.23 12.46
C GLY A 39 3.69 -19.22 12.72
N GLY A 40 3.53 -18.23 11.90
CA GLY A 40 2.37 -17.34 11.90
C GLY A 40 1.08 -18.10 11.51
N GLY A 41 -0.06 -17.69 12.06
CA GLY A 41 -1.34 -18.31 11.74
C GLY A 41 -1.67 -18.24 10.24
N ALA A 42 -2.37 -19.24 9.71
CA ALA A 42 -2.71 -19.34 8.28
C ALA A 42 -3.35 -18.06 7.68
N HIS A 43 -4.12 -17.35 8.49
CA HIS A 43 -4.82 -16.12 8.08
C HIS A 43 -4.21 -14.82 8.63
N ARG A 44 -3.15 -14.91 9.43
CA ARG A 44 -2.56 -13.77 10.14
C ARG A 44 -1.03 -13.70 10.06
N GLY A 45 -0.41 -14.57 9.28
CA GLY A 45 1.04 -14.66 9.15
C GLY A 45 1.66 -13.61 8.23
N GLY A 46 0.85 -12.84 7.52
CA GLY A 46 1.33 -11.80 6.58
C GLY A 46 2.14 -10.73 7.29
N CYS A 47 3.30 -10.41 6.73
CA CYS A 47 4.21 -9.39 7.22
C CYS A 47 4.95 -8.71 6.07
N THR A 48 5.56 -7.58 6.38
CA THR A 48 6.59 -6.99 5.54
C THR A 48 7.95 -7.45 6.07
N ALA A 49 8.66 -8.25 5.28
CA ALA A 49 10.03 -8.68 5.61
C ALA A 49 11.02 -7.52 5.42
N LEU A 50 12.13 -7.57 6.16
CA LEU A 50 13.26 -6.67 6.01
C LEU A 50 14.51 -7.46 5.66
N CYS A 51 15.21 -7.02 4.62
CA CYS A 51 16.56 -7.49 4.32
C CYS A 51 17.46 -6.28 4.11
N LYS A 52 18.72 -6.40 4.53
CA LYS A 52 19.71 -5.33 4.48
C LYS A 52 20.90 -5.72 3.61
N SER A 53 21.49 -4.75 2.91
CA SER A 53 22.68 -4.94 2.08
C SER A 53 23.54 -3.70 2.08
N ARG A 54 24.86 -3.88 1.92
CA ARG A 54 25.81 -2.78 1.70
C ARG A 54 26.17 -2.58 0.23
N ASP A 55 25.89 -3.57 -0.60
CA ASP A 55 26.38 -3.63 -1.98
C ASP A 55 25.30 -3.99 -3.02
N LEU A 56 24.04 -4.16 -2.61
CA LEU A 56 22.91 -4.61 -3.44
C LEU A 56 23.06 -6.04 -4.01
N VAL A 57 24.07 -6.77 -3.59
CA VAL A 57 24.36 -8.15 -4.04
C VAL A 57 24.19 -9.14 -2.90
N ASN A 58 24.79 -8.83 -1.76
CA ASN A 58 24.74 -9.67 -0.56
C ASN A 58 23.68 -9.11 0.41
N TRP A 59 22.64 -9.90 0.67
CA TRP A 59 21.51 -9.52 1.50
C TRP A 59 21.43 -10.39 2.74
N THR A 60 21.17 -9.79 3.88
CA THR A 60 20.89 -10.47 5.14
C THR A 60 19.46 -10.19 5.53
N CYS A 61 18.68 -11.24 5.84
CA CYS A 61 17.33 -11.09 6.37
C CYS A 61 17.40 -10.72 7.85
N GLU A 62 16.50 -9.85 8.24
CA GLU A 62 16.32 -9.35 9.60
C GLU A 62 14.93 -9.74 10.12
N GLU A 63 14.64 -9.45 11.38
CA GLU A 63 13.26 -9.53 11.90
C GLU A 63 12.31 -8.73 11.03
N PRO A 64 11.03 -9.13 10.94
CA PRO A 64 10.06 -8.43 10.11
C PRO A 64 10.00 -6.92 10.40
N PHE A 65 10.02 -6.12 9.35
CA PHE A 65 9.83 -4.68 9.42
C PHE A 65 8.47 -4.31 10.03
N TYR A 66 7.43 -5.06 9.65
CA TYR A 66 6.09 -4.90 10.21
C TYR A 66 5.32 -6.23 10.15
N ALA A 67 4.86 -6.71 11.31
CA ALA A 67 4.15 -7.98 11.44
C ALA A 67 2.94 -7.81 12.38
N PRO A 68 1.82 -7.26 11.90
CA PRO A 68 0.68 -6.89 12.75
C PRO A 68 -0.21 -8.07 13.17
N GLU A 69 0.01 -9.27 12.63
CA GLU A 69 -0.84 -10.46 12.84
C GLU A 69 -2.30 -10.25 12.44
N MET A 70 -2.54 -9.52 11.37
CA MET A 70 -3.88 -9.14 10.88
C MET A 70 -4.25 -9.75 9.54
N TYR A 71 -3.27 -10.00 8.65
CA TYR A 71 -3.51 -10.28 7.24
C TYR A 71 -2.91 -11.63 6.82
N VAL A 72 -3.45 -12.20 5.73
CA VAL A 72 -2.86 -13.38 5.08
C VAL A 72 -1.51 -13.02 4.47
N THR A 73 -1.45 -11.90 3.76
CA THR A 73 -0.23 -11.34 3.17
C THR A 73 -0.32 -9.82 3.09
N MET A 74 0.82 -9.16 2.93
CA MET A 74 0.95 -7.72 2.77
C MET A 74 1.74 -7.45 1.49
N GLU A 75 1.04 -7.33 0.37
CA GLU A 75 1.61 -7.25 -0.98
C GLU A 75 2.10 -5.86 -1.33
N CYS A 76 3.03 -5.78 -2.28
CA CYS A 76 3.57 -4.53 -2.82
C CYS A 76 4.04 -3.53 -1.76
N PRO A 77 4.77 -3.94 -0.69
CA PRO A 77 5.17 -3.02 0.35
C PRO A 77 6.03 -1.88 -0.21
N GLU A 78 5.85 -0.71 0.36
CA GLU A 78 6.63 0.48 0.03
C GLU A 78 6.70 1.37 1.26
N VAL A 79 7.82 2.05 1.46
CA VAL A 79 7.97 3.06 2.49
C VAL A 79 8.45 4.37 1.89
N PHE A 80 7.88 5.48 2.36
CA PHE A 80 8.32 6.82 1.98
C PHE A 80 8.15 7.80 3.13
N ARG A 81 8.84 8.92 3.03
CA ARG A 81 8.69 10.05 3.94
C ARG A 81 7.96 11.20 3.27
N MET A 82 7.01 11.80 3.99
CA MET A 82 6.33 13.02 3.58
C MET A 82 6.15 13.91 4.80
N GLY A 83 6.64 15.15 4.73
CA GLY A 83 6.71 16.01 5.91
C GLY A 83 7.53 15.39 7.04
N SER A 84 6.95 15.35 8.23
CA SER A 84 7.57 14.78 9.43
C SER A 84 7.21 13.32 9.71
N TRP A 85 6.54 12.65 8.76
CA TRP A 85 6.03 11.30 8.91
C TRP A 85 6.64 10.33 7.90
N TRP A 86 6.85 9.10 8.35
CA TRP A 86 7.07 7.93 7.51
C TRP A 86 5.76 7.21 7.26
N TYR A 87 5.61 6.65 6.07
CA TYR A 87 4.44 5.87 5.67
C TYR A 87 4.89 4.54 5.12
N LEU A 88 4.29 3.47 5.63
CA LEU A 88 4.38 2.12 5.07
C LEU A 88 3.09 1.86 4.31
N VAL A 89 3.19 1.58 3.02
CA VAL A 89 2.06 1.24 2.14
C VAL A 89 2.11 -0.24 1.81
N PHE A 90 0.98 -0.90 1.78
CA PHE A 90 0.85 -2.30 1.36
C PHE A 90 -0.59 -2.60 0.96
N SER A 91 -0.76 -3.63 0.11
CA SER A 91 -2.07 -4.11 -0.32
C SER A 91 -2.39 -5.46 0.29
N THR A 92 -3.64 -5.72 0.59
CA THR A 92 -4.08 -7.03 1.04
C THR A 92 -5.46 -7.39 0.48
N PHE A 93 -5.57 -8.65 0.02
CA PHE A 93 -6.82 -9.20 -0.46
C PHE A 93 -7.65 -9.88 0.64
N SER A 94 -7.07 -10.10 1.81
CA SER A 94 -7.65 -10.91 2.87
C SER A 94 -8.69 -10.20 3.72
N ASP A 95 -8.86 -8.90 3.56
CA ASP A 95 -9.88 -8.10 4.22
C ASP A 95 -10.84 -7.43 3.22
N ARG A 96 -10.50 -6.23 2.75
CA ARG A 96 -11.34 -5.42 1.86
C ARG A 96 -10.89 -5.41 0.40
N PHE A 97 -9.82 -6.13 0.05
CA PHE A 97 -9.19 -6.04 -1.26
C PHE A 97 -8.82 -4.59 -1.58
N THR A 98 -7.91 -4.02 -0.82
CA THR A 98 -7.53 -2.61 -0.90
C THR A 98 -6.07 -2.38 -0.50
N THR A 99 -5.60 -1.16 -0.72
CA THR A 99 -4.28 -0.72 -0.29
C THR A 99 -4.40 0.11 0.98
N HIS A 100 -3.67 -0.31 1.99
CA HIS A 100 -3.55 0.33 3.29
C HIS A 100 -2.29 1.17 3.41
N TYR A 101 -2.27 2.06 4.40
CA TYR A 101 -1.05 2.66 4.88
C TYR A 101 -0.96 2.64 6.41
N ARG A 102 0.27 2.73 6.88
CA ARG A 102 0.63 2.96 8.27
C ARG A 102 1.46 4.21 8.35
N MET A 103 1.52 4.84 9.51
CA MET A 103 2.30 6.05 9.71
C MET A 103 3.15 5.96 10.97
N ALA A 104 4.33 6.58 10.95
CA ALA A 104 5.25 6.60 12.07
C ALA A 104 6.10 7.86 12.07
N LYS A 105 6.64 8.25 13.23
CA LYS A 105 7.58 9.37 13.33
C LYS A 105 9.00 8.99 12.93
N THR A 106 9.34 7.72 13.06
CA THR A 106 10.64 7.17 12.68
C THR A 106 10.46 5.96 11.76
N LEU A 107 11.49 5.63 10.98
CA LEU A 107 11.46 4.49 10.07
C LEU A 107 11.28 3.15 10.82
N ASP A 108 11.77 3.07 12.05
CA ASP A 108 11.65 1.88 12.90
C ASP A 108 10.30 1.79 13.64
N GLY A 109 9.41 2.75 13.43
CA GLY A 109 8.12 2.80 14.10
C GLY A 109 8.17 3.48 15.49
N PRO A 110 7.23 3.20 16.40
CA PRO A 110 6.10 2.30 16.19
C PRO A 110 5.16 2.77 15.07
N TRP A 111 4.63 1.81 14.31
CA TRP A 111 3.71 2.07 13.20
C TRP A 111 2.28 2.21 13.73
N GLU A 112 1.69 3.37 13.52
CA GLU A 112 0.32 3.69 13.90
C GLU A 112 -0.64 3.29 12.77
N ILE A 113 -1.85 2.85 13.17
CA ILE A 113 -2.96 2.56 12.25
C ILE A 113 -3.90 3.76 12.29
N PRO A 114 -3.97 4.58 11.26
CA PRO A 114 -4.95 5.66 11.18
C PRO A 114 -6.39 5.11 11.20
N LYS A 115 -7.32 5.93 11.68
CA LYS A 115 -8.74 5.55 11.67
C LYS A 115 -9.25 5.24 10.26
N ASP A 116 -8.73 5.96 9.27
CA ASP A 116 -9.01 5.80 7.86
C ASP A 116 -7.67 5.53 7.16
N ASP A 117 -7.31 4.26 7.09
CA ASP A 117 -5.98 3.77 6.73
C ASP A 117 -5.86 3.31 5.28
N VAL A 118 -6.78 3.75 4.42
CA VAL A 118 -6.81 3.41 2.99
C VAL A 118 -6.70 4.67 2.13
N PHE A 119 -6.14 4.52 0.93
CA PHE A 119 -6.04 5.66 0.00
C PHE A 119 -7.37 5.95 -0.68
N ASP A 120 -8.07 4.90 -1.09
CA ASP A 120 -9.36 4.97 -1.74
C ASP A 120 -10.24 3.81 -1.25
N THR A 121 -11.28 3.52 -1.98
CA THR A 121 -12.24 2.50 -1.58
C THR A 121 -11.72 1.09 -1.87
N ARG A 122 -12.61 0.12 -1.72
CA ARG A 122 -12.38 -1.26 -2.11
C ARG A 122 -11.99 -1.36 -3.60
N ALA A 123 -11.03 -2.23 -3.89
CA ALA A 123 -10.53 -2.56 -5.22
C ALA A 123 -9.60 -1.52 -5.88
N ASP A 124 -9.17 -0.46 -5.19
CA ASP A 124 -7.96 0.27 -5.59
C ASP A 124 -6.75 -0.45 -4.98
N TYR A 125 -6.06 -1.23 -5.81
CA TYR A 125 -5.16 -2.28 -5.38
C TYR A 125 -3.74 -2.13 -5.93
N ALA A 126 -2.78 -2.74 -5.21
CA ALA A 126 -1.36 -2.77 -5.56
C ALA A 126 -0.76 -1.38 -5.79
N ILE A 127 -1.19 -0.40 -5.00
CA ILE A 127 -0.73 0.98 -5.14
C ILE A 127 0.78 1.04 -4.87
N LYS A 128 1.47 1.67 -5.83
CA LYS A 128 2.84 2.16 -5.68
C LYS A 128 2.84 3.67 -5.80
N THR A 129 3.77 4.33 -5.14
CA THR A 129 3.81 5.78 -5.15
C THR A 129 5.07 6.34 -5.83
N ALA A 130 4.96 7.53 -6.39
CA ALA A 130 6.08 8.25 -6.96
C ALA A 130 5.98 9.75 -6.66
N SER A 131 7.12 10.42 -6.48
CA SER A 131 7.18 11.86 -6.26
C SER A 131 7.86 12.56 -7.43
N ASP A 132 7.34 13.73 -7.81
CA ASP A 132 7.99 14.65 -8.75
C ASP A 132 8.90 15.67 -8.03
N GLY A 133 9.13 15.49 -6.72
CA GLY A 133 9.91 16.39 -5.87
C GLY A 133 9.07 17.44 -5.14
N GLN A 134 7.84 17.69 -5.56
CA GLN A 134 6.91 18.62 -4.92
C GLN A 134 5.61 17.92 -4.48
N ARG A 135 5.11 17.05 -5.32
CA ARG A 135 3.90 16.28 -5.11
C ARG A 135 4.23 14.80 -5.07
N ARG A 136 3.33 14.01 -4.50
CA ARG A 136 3.40 12.55 -4.54
C ARG A 136 2.12 12.00 -5.13
N PHE A 137 2.25 10.97 -5.93
CA PHE A 137 1.15 10.33 -6.64
C PHE A 137 1.08 8.85 -6.25
N ALA A 138 -0.14 8.35 -6.13
CA ALA A 138 -0.47 6.94 -5.97
C ALA A 138 -0.93 6.39 -7.32
N PHE A 139 -0.40 5.23 -7.70
CA PHE A 139 -0.75 4.50 -8.92
C PHE A 139 -1.19 3.10 -8.53
N GLY A 140 -2.45 2.83 -8.68
CA GLY A 140 -3.06 1.53 -8.42
C GLY A 140 -3.86 1.05 -9.63
N TRP A 141 -4.60 -0.02 -9.46
CA TRP A 141 -5.54 -0.50 -10.46
C TRP A 141 -6.86 -0.90 -9.83
N ILE A 142 -7.94 -0.58 -10.53
CA ILE A 142 -9.29 -0.99 -10.14
C ILE A 142 -9.59 -2.32 -10.82
N ALA A 143 -9.80 -3.35 -10.01
CA ALA A 143 -10.07 -4.70 -10.52
C ALA A 143 -11.35 -4.76 -11.34
N SER A 144 -11.29 -5.47 -12.47
CA SER A 144 -12.48 -5.89 -13.21
C SER A 144 -13.23 -6.99 -12.44
N LYS A 145 -14.44 -7.22 -12.85
CA LYS A 145 -15.24 -8.35 -12.40
C LYS A 145 -15.54 -9.31 -13.53
N ALA A 146 -15.47 -10.60 -13.26
CA ALA A 146 -15.68 -11.65 -14.24
C ALA A 146 -17.04 -11.49 -14.93
N GLY A 147 -17.04 -11.60 -16.26
CA GLY A 147 -18.22 -11.46 -17.09
C GLY A 147 -18.82 -10.07 -17.14
N ASN A 148 -18.07 -9.02 -16.76
CA ASN A 148 -18.56 -7.63 -16.62
C ASN A 148 -19.85 -7.56 -15.78
N SER A 149 -19.95 -8.36 -14.75
CA SER A 149 -21.10 -8.45 -13.86
C SER A 149 -20.76 -7.92 -12.49
N ASP A 150 -21.62 -7.08 -11.91
CA ASP A 150 -21.47 -6.55 -10.56
C ASP A 150 -21.41 -7.66 -9.48
N TYR A 151 -21.94 -8.82 -9.80
CA TYR A 151 -21.93 -10.02 -8.93
C TYR A 151 -20.76 -10.97 -9.24
N GLY A 152 -19.98 -10.70 -10.28
CA GLY A 152 -18.80 -11.51 -10.63
C GLY A 152 -17.69 -11.41 -9.58
N PRO A 153 -16.87 -12.46 -9.42
CA PRO A 153 -15.67 -12.38 -8.58
C PRO A 153 -14.68 -11.35 -9.16
N TRP A 154 -13.86 -10.79 -8.28
CA TRP A 154 -12.77 -9.89 -8.69
C TRP A 154 -11.73 -10.64 -9.52
N GLU A 155 -11.26 -10.02 -10.58
CA GLU A 155 -10.15 -10.49 -11.42
C GLU A 155 -8.84 -9.80 -11.00
N TRP A 156 -7.71 -10.45 -11.31
CA TRP A 156 -6.39 -9.87 -11.12
C TRP A 156 -5.99 -9.05 -12.36
N GLY A 157 -6.46 -7.83 -12.40
CA GLY A 157 -6.23 -6.90 -13.48
C GLY A 157 -7.37 -5.89 -13.58
N GLY A 158 -7.12 -4.80 -14.28
CA GLY A 158 -8.13 -3.76 -14.47
C GLY A 158 -7.55 -2.46 -15.00
N THR A 159 -8.25 -1.37 -14.74
CA THR A 159 -7.86 -0.04 -15.20
C THR A 159 -6.92 0.61 -14.21
N MET A 160 -5.78 1.11 -14.69
CA MET A 160 -4.86 1.91 -13.89
C MET A 160 -5.53 3.23 -13.47
N VAL A 161 -5.37 3.57 -12.21
CA VAL A 161 -5.84 4.82 -11.62
C VAL A 161 -4.67 5.56 -11.01
N ALA A 162 -4.67 6.88 -11.14
CA ALA A 162 -3.67 7.76 -10.56
C ALA A 162 -4.34 8.83 -9.70
N HIS A 163 -3.89 8.96 -8.47
CA HIS A 163 -4.32 10.00 -7.53
C HIS A 163 -3.14 10.83 -7.05
N GLU A 164 -3.35 12.09 -6.76
CA GLU A 164 -2.39 12.90 -6.01
C GLU A 164 -2.62 12.69 -4.51
N ILE A 165 -1.56 12.35 -3.79
CA ILE A 165 -1.58 12.17 -2.33
C ILE A 165 -1.46 13.55 -1.68
N VAL A 166 -2.32 13.83 -0.72
CA VAL A 166 -2.31 15.03 0.11
C VAL A 166 -2.11 14.61 1.57
N GLN A 167 -1.19 15.28 2.26
CA GLN A 167 -0.98 15.10 3.68
C GLN A 167 -1.72 16.19 4.45
N GLU A 168 -2.53 15.82 5.42
CA GLU A 168 -3.16 16.74 6.36
C GLU A 168 -2.19 17.16 7.47
N GLU A 169 -2.53 18.15 8.26
CA GLU A 169 -1.66 18.69 9.33
C GLU A 169 -1.27 17.66 10.39
N ASP A 170 -2.15 16.73 10.68
CA ASP A 170 -1.93 15.62 11.62
C ASP A 170 -1.16 14.43 11.01
N GLY A 171 -0.85 14.50 9.72
CA GLY A 171 -0.15 13.46 8.98
C GLY A 171 -1.06 12.46 8.27
N ILE A 172 -2.38 12.55 8.44
CA ILE A 172 -3.32 11.69 7.72
C ILE A 172 -3.19 11.93 6.21
N LEU A 173 -3.16 10.83 5.45
CA LEU A 173 -3.12 10.89 3.99
C LEU A 173 -4.53 10.88 3.40
N ARG A 174 -4.72 11.70 2.39
CA ARG A 174 -5.89 11.72 1.52
C ARG A 174 -5.45 11.66 0.08
N VAL A 175 -6.37 11.32 -0.80
CA VAL A 175 -6.14 11.37 -2.25
C VAL A 175 -7.14 12.31 -2.92
N LYS A 176 -6.70 12.89 -4.01
CA LYS A 176 -7.54 13.71 -4.89
C LYS A 176 -7.24 13.38 -6.35
N PRO A 177 -8.16 13.65 -7.29
CA PRO A 177 -7.89 13.57 -8.71
C PRO A 177 -6.69 14.45 -9.09
N THR A 178 -5.87 13.96 -10.01
CA THR A 178 -4.74 14.76 -10.53
C THR A 178 -5.25 15.97 -11.33
N GLU A 179 -4.42 17.02 -11.42
CA GLU A 179 -4.78 18.18 -12.24
C GLU A 179 -4.98 17.80 -13.73
N ALA A 180 -4.23 16.81 -14.23
CA ALA A 180 -4.42 16.29 -15.57
C ALA A 180 -5.82 15.68 -15.75
N MET A 181 -6.33 14.97 -14.77
CA MET A 181 -7.70 14.43 -14.79
C MET A 181 -8.73 15.55 -14.75
N LYS A 182 -8.57 16.55 -13.90
CA LYS A 182 -9.48 17.70 -13.81
C LYS A 182 -9.55 18.47 -15.12
N ASN A 183 -8.42 18.68 -15.77
CA ASN A 183 -8.33 19.39 -17.05
C ASN A 183 -8.93 18.61 -18.22
N PHE A 184 -9.28 17.33 -18.01
CA PHE A 184 -9.97 16.51 -18.99
C PHE A 184 -11.49 16.82 -19.07
N TYR A 185 -12.04 17.44 -18.03
CA TYR A 185 -13.44 17.82 -17.95
C TYR A 185 -13.61 19.31 -18.23
N ASP A 186 -14.48 19.65 -19.14
CA ASP A 186 -14.81 21.02 -19.54
C ASP A 186 -15.96 21.65 -18.72
N GLN A 187 -16.69 20.83 -17.98
CA GLN A 187 -17.79 21.27 -17.13
C GLN A 187 -17.72 20.66 -15.73
N VAL A 188 -17.99 21.49 -14.73
CA VAL A 188 -18.07 21.08 -13.33
C VAL A 188 -19.49 21.38 -12.82
N TRP A 189 -20.18 20.33 -12.39
CA TRP A 189 -21.49 20.44 -11.75
C TRP A 189 -21.31 20.38 -10.24
N PRO A 190 -21.58 21.46 -9.49
CA PRO A 190 -21.51 21.41 -8.04
C PRO A 190 -22.62 20.53 -7.49
N VAL A 191 -22.26 19.50 -6.77
CA VAL A 191 -23.18 18.65 -6.05
C VAL A 191 -23.20 19.12 -4.60
N LYS A 192 -24.36 19.60 -4.13
CA LYS A 192 -24.55 20.07 -2.75
C LYS A 192 -25.26 18.98 -1.94
N ASP A 193 -24.83 18.83 -0.72
CA ASP A 193 -25.56 18.08 0.32
C ASP A 193 -25.86 16.61 -0.03
N LEU A 194 -24.92 15.91 -0.70
CA LEU A 194 -25.02 14.47 -0.87
C LEU A 194 -24.82 13.76 0.47
N CYS A 195 -25.88 13.14 0.96
CA CYS A 195 -25.84 12.30 2.13
C CYS A 195 -26.09 10.85 1.71
N TYR A 196 -25.08 9.97 1.86
CA TYR A 196 -25.22 8.56 1.55
C TYR A 196 -25.54 7.78 2.82
N TYR A 197 -26.71 7.17 2.88
CA TYR A 197 -27.06 6.20 3.86
C TYR A 197 -27.15 4.81 3.23
N HIS A 198 -26.44 3.85 3.77
CA HIS A 198 -26.44 2.44 3.33
C HIS A 198 -26.08 2.20 1.87
N CYS A 199 -25.17 3.00 1.31
CA CYS A 199 -24.68 2.83 -0.06
C CYS A 199 -25.77 2.81 -1.15
N THR A 200 -26.94 3.35 -0.88
CA THR A 200 -27.99 3.55 -1.88
C THR A 200 -28.06 5.04 -2.22
N ALA A 201 -27.68 5.41 -3.44
CA ALA A 201 -28.03 6.70 -4.01
C ALA A 201 -29.53 6.67 -4.33
N LYS A 202 -30.32 7.60 -3.78
CA LYS A 202 -31.63 7.91 -4.32
C LYS A 202 -31.42 9.08 -5.26
N GLU A 203 -31.64 8.85 -6.55
CA GLU A 203 -31.87 9.93 -7.51
C GLU A 203 -33.26 10.51 -7.20
N GLU A 204 -33.35 11.81 -6.90
CA GLU A 204 -34.56 12.59 -7.02
C GLU A 204 -34.51 13.41 -8.32
#